data_4e1ab87253b2448e749dd926185ff113
#
_entry.id   4e1ab87253b2448e749dd926185ff113
#
_cell.length_a   1.000
_cell.length_b   1.000
_cell.length_c   1.000
_cell.angle_alpha   90.00
_cell.angle_beta   90.00
_cell.angle_gamma   90.00
#
_symmetry.space_group_name_H-M   'P 1'
#
loop_
_entity.id
_entity.type
_entity.pdbx_description
1 polymer ?
#
loop_
_entity_poly.entity_id
_entity_poly.type
_entity_poly.pdbx_seq_one_letter_code
_entity_poly.pdbx_strand_id
1 'polypeptide(L)'
;EDYDDLTLNAITSQDIYERNYQFAKPPEKPTITAVPGDERITLYWDHVAEESLDPISEEYDFEGYVIYRSTHPQFLDQQTITDANGSKFLFEPLKMFNGAPARFDLDNDYFGMSSVVYPGRGAYYTLGDNTGLVHSYVDSNNVLNGQTYYYAVVSYDHGSEELQIPPSECSKAITVNPTTNELIID
;
A
#
# COMPACT_ATOMS: atom_id res chain seq x y z
N GLU A 1 27.41 3.01 17.93
CA GLU A 1 27.15 3.84 16.74
C GLU A 1 28.42 3.82 15.91
N ASP A 2 28.30 3.22 14.75
CA ASP A 2 29.45 2.97 13.88
C ASP A 2 29.68 4.20 12.99
N TYR A 3 30.92 4.47 12.62
CA TYR A 3 31.27 5.58 11.69
C TYR A 3 30.54 5.44 10.35
N ASP A 4 30.20 4.22 9.96
CA ASP A 4 29.46 3.91 8.75
C ASP A 4 28.03 4.45 8.81
N ASP A 5 27.37 4.35 9.97
CA ASP A 5 26.01 4.91 10.18
C ASP A 5 26.00 6.44 10.11
N LEU A 6 27.02 7.09 10.68
CA LEU A 6 27.16 8.54 10.63
C LEU A 6 27.43 9.03 9.20
N THR A 7 28.25 8.30 8.46
CA THR A 7 28.55 8.61 7.06
C THR A 7 27.32 8.44 6.18
N LEU A 8 26.56 7.34 6.37
CA LEU A 8 25.32 7.08 5.64
C LEU A 8 24.28 8.15 5.94
N ASN A 9 24.09 8.52 7.21
CA ASN A 9 23.16 9.58 7.60
C ASN A 9 23.55 10.95 7.01
N ALA A 10 24.84 11.25 6.94
CA ALA A 10 25.33 12.50 6.34
C ALA A 10 25.08 12.53 4.83
N ILE A 11 25.34 11.42 4.12
CA ILE A 11 25.10 11.30 2.68
C ILE A 11 23.59 11.41 2.41
N THR A 12 22.76 10.72 3.17
CA THR A 12 21.29 10.77 3.03
C THR A 12 20.78 12.20 3.27
N SER A 13 21.30 12.90 4.29
CA SER A 13 20.91 14.27 4.57
C SER A 13 21.34 15.25 3.48
N GLN A 14 22.51 15.04 2.89
CA GLN A 14 23.00 15.81 1.78
C GLN A 14 22.16 15.60 0.51
N ASP A 15 21.82 14.34 0.22
CA ASP A 15 20.96 13.99 -0.92
C ASP A 15 19.56 14.62 -0.80
N ILE A 16 18.94 14.54 0.38
CA ILE A 16 17.66 15.21 0.67
C ILE A 16 17.75 16.71 0.45
N TYR A 17 18.85 17.35 0.89
CA TYR A 17 19.08 18.78 0.67
C TYR A 17 19.22 19.12 -0.82
N GLU A 18 20.01 18.36 -1.56
CA GLU A 18 20.25 18.55 -2.99
C GLU A 18 19.00 18.37 -3.83
N ARG A 19 18.10 17.47 -3.40
CA ARG A 19 16.78 17.26 -3.99
C ARG A 19 15.72 18.25 -3.48
N ASN A 20 16.13 19.34 -2.85
CA ASN A 20 15.25 20.41 -2.37
C ASN A 20 14.15 19.90 -1.41
N TYR A 21 14.47 18.93 -0.55
CA TYR A 21 13.58 18.27 0.42
C TYR A 21 12.41 17.50 -0.23
N GLN A 22 12.56 17.08 -1.46
CA GLN A 22 11.62 16.15 -2.07
C GLN A 22 11.87 14.72 -1.56
N PHE A 23 10.77 13.99 -1.35
CA PHE A 23 10.78 12.59 -0.94
C PHE A 23 10.01 11.78 -1.95
N ALA A 24 10.39 10.52 -2.14
CA ALA A 24 9.56 9.58 -2.88
C ALA A 24 8.14 9.57 -2.31
N LYS A 25 7.17 9.63 -3.16
CA LYS A 25 5.76 9.75 -2.80
C LYS A 25 5.00 8.55 -3.37
N PRO A 26 4.24 7.81 -2.53
CA PRO A 26 3.39 6.76 -3.08
C PRO A 26 2.38 7.36 -4.07
N PRO A 27 1.84 6.54 -4.98
CA PRO A 27 0.81 6.98 -5.90
C PRO A 27 -0.39 7.60 -5.19
N GLU A 28 -1.14 8.45 -5.88
CA GLU A 28 -2.33 9.11 -5.33
C GLU A 28 -3.32 8.06 -4.79
N LYS A 29 -3.97 8.40 -3.67
CA LYS A 29 -4.95 7.52 -3.05
C LYS A 29 -6.22 7.47 -3.90
N PRO A 30 -6.70 6.31 -4.34
CA PRO A 30 -7.93 6.20 -5.10
C PRO A 30 -9.15 6.54 -4.25
N THR A 31 -10.18 7.11 -4.89
CA THR A 31 -11.49 7.33 -4.28
C THR A 31 -12.31 6.06 -4.36
N ILE A 32 -12.81 5.59 -3.22
CA ILE A 32 -13.50 4.31 -3.12
C ILE A 32 -14.99 4.51 -2.87
N THR A 33 -15.80 3.70 -3.56
CA THR A 33 -17.23 3.52 -3.27
C THR A 33 -17.50 2.08 -2.86
N ALA A 34 -18.06 1.88 -1.69
CA ALA A 34 -18.45 0.55 -1.20
C ALA A 34 -19.99 0.40 -1.23
N VAL A 35 -20.45 -0.64 -1.88
CA VAL A 35 -21.89 -0.96 -2.00
C VAL A 35 -22.20 -2.26 -1.25
N PRO A 36 -22.94 -2.20 -0.13
CA PRO A 36 -23.31 -3.39 0.62
C PRO A 36 -24.37 -4.22 -0.10
N GLY A 37 -24.30 -5.54 0.08
CA GLY A 37 -25.27 -6.50 -0.42
C GLY A 37 -25.45 -7.64 0.58
N ASP A 38 -26.25 -8.63 0.22
CA ASP A 38 -26.46 -9.82 1.05
C ASP A 38 -25.16 -10.65 1.06
N GLU A 39 -24.54 -10.79 2.24
CA GLU A 39 -23.26 -11.47 2.49
C GLU A 39 -22.13 -11.06 1.54
N ARG A 40 -22.13 -9.79 1.07
CA ARG A 40 -21.11 -9.27 0.17
C ARG A 40 -20.97 -7.75 0.25
N ILE A 41 -19.79 -7.26 -0.14
CA ILE A 41 -19.52 -5.83 -0.38
C ILE A 41 -18.92 -5.71 -1.78
N THR A 42 -19.47 -4.82 -2.59
CA THR A 42 -18.88 -4.48 -3.88
C THR A 42 -18.13 -3.17 -3.76
N LEU A 43 -16.86 -3.20 -4.10
CA LEU A 43 -15.98 -2.03 -4.11
C LEU A 43 -15.81 -1.54 -5.54
N TYR A 44 -15.79 -0.22 -5.71
CA TYR A 44 -15.42 0.47 -6.94
C TYR A 44 -14.40 1.54 -6.58
N TRP A 45 -13.44 1.80 -7.44
CA TRP A 45 -12.48 2.89 -7.27
C TRP A 45 -12.09 3.52 -8.60
N ASP A 46 -11.61 4.76 -8.53
CA ASP A 46 -11.11 5.49 -9.69
C ASP A 46 -9.67 5.09 -10.03
N HIS A 47 -9.14 5.67 -11.10
CA HIS A 47 -7.81 5.39 -11.63
C HIS A 47 -6.84 6.56 -11.45
N VAL A 48 -7.10 7.48 -10.52
CA VAL A 48 -6.24 8.65 -10.29
C VAL A 48 -4.81 8.27 -9.96
N ALA A 49 -4.61 7.11 -9.31
CA ALA A 49 -3.30 6.60 -8.94
C ALA A 49 -2.41 6.27 -10.15
N GLU A 50 -3.01 5.85 -11.27
CA GLU A 50 -2.28 5.41 -12.47
C GLU A 50 -1.61 6.57 -13.20
N GLU A 51 -2.03 7.80 -12.92
CA GLU A 51 -1.49 9.04 -13.47
C GLU A 51 -0.56 9.76 -12.47
N SER A 52 -0.17 9.09 -11.37
CA SER A 52 0.70 9.68 -10.36
C SER A 52 2.15 9.73 -10.84
N LEU A 53 2.76 10.90 -10.75
CA LEU A 53 4.17 11.12 -11.03
C LEU A 53 4.94 11.15 -9.70
N ASP A 54 5.95 10.28 -9.55
CA ASP A 54 6.86 10.39 -8.41
C ASP A 54 7.82 11.58 -8.58
N PRO A 55 7.94 12.47 -7.59
CA PRO A 55 8.74 13.68 -7.70
C PRO A 55 10.25 13.43 -7.66
N ILE A 56 10.70 12.24 -7.26
CA ILE A 56 12.12 11.89 -7.15
C ILE A 56 12.63 11.20 -8.40
N SER A 57 11.91 10.18 -8.86
CA SER A 57 12.26 9.49 -10.11
C SER A 57 11.85 10.27 -11.35
N GLU A 58 10.89 11.20 -11.23
CA GLU A 58 10.22 11.90 -12.33
C GLU A 58 9.56 10.91 -13.32
N GLU A 59 9.15 9.74 -12.81
CA GLU A 59 8.53 8.66 -13.57
C GLU A 59 7.12 8.37 -13.07
N TYR A 60 6.31 7.74 -13.92
CA TYR A 60 5.04 7.15 -13.55
C TYR A 60 5.33 5.71 -13.09
N ASP A 61 5.58 5.54 -11.82
CA ASP A 61 6.02 4.29 -11.21
C ASP A 61 4.90 3.48 -10.54
N PHE A 62 3.65 3.89 -10.76
CA PHE A 62 2.49 3.14 -10.29
C PHE A 62 2.54 1.70 -10.77
N GLU A 63 2.31 0.75 -9.86
CA GLU A 63 2.36 -0.67 -10.18
C GLU A 63 1.00 -1.37 -10.00
N GLY A 64 0.20 -0.98 -9.02
CA GLY A 64 -1.06 -1.67 -8.82
C GLY A 64 -1.87 -1.25 -7.61
N TYR A 65 -2.92 -2.05 -7.37
CA TYR A 65 -3.83 -1.89 -6.25
C TYR A 65 -3.82 -3.10 -5.33
N VAL A 66 -3.90 -2.85 -4.02
CA VAL A 66 -4.09 -3.89 -2.99
C VAL A 66 -5.33 -3.57 -2.19
N ILE A 67 -6.16 -4.57 -1.94
CA ILE A 67 -7.35 -4.43 -1.09
C ILE A 67 -7.04 -4.95 0.31
N TYR A 68 -7.35 -4.13 1.30
CA TYR A 68 -7.33 -4.51 2.71
C TYR A 68 -8.75 -4.48 3.27
N ARG A 69 -9.08 -5.44 4.12
CA ARG A 69 -10.34 -5.51 4.87
C ARG A 69 -10.04 -5.71 6.35
N SER A 70 -10.68 -4.94 7.20
CA SER A 70 -10.52 -5.00 8.64
C SER A 70 -11.87 -4.84 9.35
N THR A 71 -11.93 -5.26 10.59
CA THR A 71 -13.01 -4.91 11.53
C THR A 71 -12.65 -3.69 12.39
N HIS A 72 -11.45 -3.13 12.19
CA HIS A 72 -10.94 -1.98 12.90
C HIS A 72 -10.50 -0.87 11.92
N PRO A 73 -10.87 0.42 12.12
CA PRO A 73 -10.61 1.49 11.17
C PRO A 73 -9.12 1.78 10.93
N GLN A 74 -8.24 1.37 11.82
CA GLN A 74 -6.79 1.52 11.70
C GLN A 74 -6.09 0.28 11.11
N PHE A 75 -6.83 -0.76 10.74
CA PHE A 75 -6.33 -2.01 10.16
C PHE A 75 -5.27 -2.74 11.01
N LEU A 76 -5.20 -2.50 12.30
CA LEU A 76 -4.20 -3.09 13.19
C LEU A 76 -4.30 -4.62 13.31
N ASP A 77 -5.49 -5.17 13.09
CA ASP A 77 -5.75 -6.61 13.02
C ASP A 77 -5.12 -7.26 11.77
N GLN A 78 -4.86 -6.48 10.73
CA GLN A 78 -4.23 -6.94 9.49
C GLN A 78 -2.71 -6.72 9.47
N GLN A 79 -2.13 -5.98 10.41
CA GLN A 79 -0.68 -5.80 10.51
C GLN A 79 -0.03 -7.05 11.11
N THR A 80 0.16 -8.06 10.29
CA THR A 80 0.62 -9.41 10.72
C THR A 80 1.96 -9.80 10.15
N ILE A 81 2.38 -9.21 9.03
CA ILE A 81 3.66 -9.51 8.39
C ILE A 81 4.78 -8.85 9.19
N THR A 82 5.78 -9.64 9.58
CA THR A 82 6.91 -9.17 10.39
C THR A 82 8.14 -8.87 9.54
N ASP A 83 8.95 -7.92 10.03
CA ASP A 83 10.29 -7.67 9.52
C ASP A 83 11.29 -8.74 10.00
N ALA A 84 12.54 -8.62 9.60
CA ALA A 84 13.61 -9.55 10.00
C ALA A 84 13.88 -9.56 11.52
N ASN A 85 13.45 -8.53 12.25
CA ASN A 85 13.57 -8.43 13.70
C ASN A 85 12.33 -8.97 14.44
N GLY A 86 11.32 -9.46 13.71
CA GLY A 86 10.06 -9.97 14.25
C GLY A 86 9.06 -8.88 14.66
N SER A 87 9.32 -7.62 14.29
CA SER A 87 8.37 -6.52 14.52
C SER A 87 7.30 -6.52 13.44
N LYS A 88 6.04 -6.32 13.80
CA LYS A 88 4.94 -6.18 12.85
C LYS A 88 5.22 -4.96 11.96
N PHE A 89 5.22 -5.17 10.66
CA PHE A 89 5.65 -4.14 9.73
C PHE A 89 4.68 -3.94 8.56
N LEU A 90 4.37 -4.99 7.84
CA LEU A 90 3.46 -4.92 6.68
C LEU A 90 2.08 -5.50 7.03
N PHE A 91 1.11 -5.16 6.20
CA PHE A 91 -0.27 -5.57 6.34
C PHE A 91 -0.56 -6.73 5.41
N GLU A 92 -1.37 -7.66 5.88
CA GLU A 92 -1.83 -8.79 5.07
C GLU A 92 -3.01 -8.35 4.20
N PRO A 93 -2.92 -8.49 2.86
CA PRO A 93 -4.03 -8.17 1.96
C PRO A 93 -5.26 -9.04 2.22
N LEU A 94 -6.43 -8.54 1.83
CA LEU A 94 -7.64 -9.36 1.76
C LEU A 94 -7.36 -10.62 0.96
N LYS A 95 -7.77 -11.78 1.47
CA LYS A 95 -7.69 -13.05 0.74
C LYS A 95 -8.94 -13.26 -0.11
N MET A 96 -8.74 -13.43 -1.40
CA MET A 96 -9.77 -13.82 -2.33
C MET A 96 -10.28 -15.25 -2.01
N PHE A 97 -11.37 -15.66 -2.64
CA PHE A 97 -11.97 -16.98 -2.41
C PHE A 97 -11.01 -18.15 -2.73
N ASN A 98 -10.11 -17.98 -3.68
CA ASN A 98 -9.06 -18.96 -4.02
C ASN A 98 -7.85 -18.93 -3.08
N GLY A 99 -7.86 -18.06 -2.06
CA GLY A 99 -6.79 -17.88 -1.09
C GLY A 99 -5.66 -16.94 -1.52
N ALA A 100 -5.66 -16.47 -2.77
CA ALA A 100 -4.70 -15.49 -3.24
C ALA A 100 -4.97 -14.11 -2.61
N PRO A 101 -3.95 -13.25 -2.47
CA PRO A 101 -4.14 -11.87 -2.04
C PRO A 101 -4.95 -11.10 -3.09
N ALA A 102 -5.83 -10.20 -2.64
CA ALA A 102 -6.54 -9.28 -3.51
C ALA A 102 -5.59 -8.14 -3.92
N ARG A 103 -4.73 -8.45 -4.86
CA ARG A 103 -3.72 -7.59 -5.47
C ARG A 103 -3.91 -7.62 -6.97
N PHE A 104 -3.87 -6.46 -7.60
CA PHE A 104 -4.12 -6.26 -9.03
C PHE A 104 -3.04 -5.34 -9.56
N ASP A 105 -2.09 -5.90 -10.29
CA ASP A 105 -0.87 -5.28 -10.74
C ASP A 105 -0.81 -5.20 -12.26
N LEU A 106 0.01 -4.31 -12.79
CA LEU A 106 0.27 -4.17 -14.21
C LEU A 106 0.90 -5.45 -14.76
N ASP A 107 0.64 -5.75 -16.02
CA ASP A 107 1.33 -6.82 -16.76
C ASP A 107 2.60 -6.23 -17.39
N ASN A 108 3.70 -6.28 -16.65
CA ASN A 108 4.98 -5.67 -17.01
C ASN A 108 6.17 -6.46 -16.45
N ASP A 109 7.36 -5.85 -16.43
CA ASP A 109 8.59 -6.48 -15.93
C ASP A 109 8.75 -6.39 -14.40
N TYR A 110 7.84 -5.68 -13.69
CA TYR A 110 7.85 -5.51 -12.24
C TYR A 110 6.89 -6.50 -11.58
N PHE A 111 7.37 -7.68 -11.21
CA PHE A 111 6.55 -8.72 -10.58
C PHE A 111 7.32 -9.49 -9.51
N GLY A 112 6.61 -10.23 -8.68
CA GLY A 112 7.19 -11.01 -7.58
C GLY A 112 7.64 -10.14 -6.42
N MET A 113 8.83 -10.40 -5.88
CA MET A 113 9.40 -9.59 -4.80
C MET A 113 10.18 -8.41 -5.37
N SER A 114 10.05 -7.25 -4.76
CA SER A 114 10.83 -6.06 -5.14
C SER A 114 12.33 -6.32 -5.05
N SER A 115 13.12 -5.64 -5.89
CA SER A 115 14.59 -5.73 -5.86
C SER A 115 15.19 -4.95 -4.67
N VAL A 116 14.48 -3.93 -4.18
CA VAL A 116 14.93 -3.07 -3.08
C VAL A 116 14.31 -3.51 -1.76
N VAL A 117 15.17 -3.73 -0.77
CA VAL A 117 14.75 -4.07 0.60
C VAL A 117 14.39 -2.81 1.38
N TYR A 118 13.41 -2.90 2.27
CA TYR A 118 13.13 -1.82 3.21
C TYR A 118 14.31 -1.59 4.15
N PRO A 119 14.90 -0.38 4.17
CA PRO A 119 16.09 -0.07 4.97
C PRO A 119 15.88 -0.37 6.46
N GLY A 120 16.82 -1.11 7.05
CA GLY A 120 16.77 -1.49 8.47
C GLY A 120 15.69 -2.53 8.84
N ARG A 121 14.90 -3.03 7.87
CA ARG A 121 13.83 -4.01 8.12
C ARG A 121 14.15 -5.41 7.61
N GLY A 122 15.01 -5.53 6.60
CA GLY A 122 15.31 -6.82 5.98
C GLY A 122 14.08 -7.50 5.36
N ALA A 123 13.07 -6.72 4.99
CA ALA A 123 11.84 -7.17 4.37
C ALA A 123 11.73 -6.58 2.97
N TYR A 124 11.18 -7.35 2.05
CA TYR A 124 10.89 -6.94 0.68
C TYR A 124 9.39 -6.77 0.49
N TYR A 125 9.01 -5.90 -0.44
CA TYR A 125 7.63 -5.75 -0.85
C TYR A 125 7.28 -6.78 -1.93
N THR A 126 6.04 -7.26 -1.94
CA THR A 126 5.53 -8.10 -3.02
C THR A 126 4.83 -7.20 -4.03
N LEU A 127 5.34 -7.13 -5.26
CA LEU A 127 4.78 -6.31 -6.33
C LEU A 127 3.50 -6.93 -6.91
N GLY A 128 3.53 -8.23 -7.17
CA GLY A 128 2.37 -8.96 -7.71
C GLY A 128 2.80 -10.10 -8.62
N ASP A 129 1.85 -10.58 -9.41
CA ASP A 129 2.03 -11.72 -10.32
C ASP A 129 1.49 -11.42 -11.73
N ASN A 130 1.52 -10.16 -12.17
CA ASN A 130 1.01 -9.68 -13.47
C ASN A 130 -0.48 -10.04 -13.67
N THR A 131 -1.30 -9.72 -12.66
CA THR A 131 -2.71 -10.13 -12.60
C THR A 131 -3.63 -9.27 -13.46
N GLY A 132 -3.16 -8.11 -13.89
CA GLY A 132 -3.93 -7.09 -14.59
C GLY A 132 -4.72 -6.19 -13.65
N LEU A 133 -4.90 -4.92 -14.05
CA LEU A 133 -5.63 -3.94 -13.26
C LEU A 133 -7.14 -4.18 -13.32
N VAL A 134 -7.81 -3.91 -12.21
CA VAL A 134 -9.27 -3.84 -12.11
C VAL A 134 -9.66 -2.61 -11.30
N HIS A 135 -10.89 -2.10 -11.50
CA HIS A 135 -11.45 -0.96 -10.78
C HIS A 135 -12.71 -1.31 -10.01
N SER A 136 -12.97 -2.60 -9.87
CA SER A 136 -14.05 -3.10 -9.01
C SER A 136 -13.72 -4.49 -8.48
N TYR A 137 -14.22 -4.78 -7.29
CA TYR A 137 -14.06 -6.09 -6.67
C TYR A 137 -15.30 -6.44 -5.84
N VAL A 138 -15.74 -7.69 -5.91
CA VAL A 138 -16.81 -8.20 -5.06
C VAL A 138 -16.21 -9.08 -3.98
N ASP A 139 -16.22 -8.58 -2.76
CA ASP A 139 -15.87 -9.38 -1.61
C ASP A 139 -17.10 -10.11 -1.07
N SER A 140 -17.08 -11.42 -1.17
CA SER A 140 -18.09 -12.32 -0.59
C SER A 140 -17.44 -13.41 0.27
N ASN A 141 -16.13 -13.31 0.51
CA ASN A 141 -15.40 -14.29 1.28
C ASN A 141 -15.54 -14.01 2.78
N ASN A 142 -16.39 -14.77 3.47
CA ASN A 142 -16.66 -14.61 4.90
C ASN A 142 -17.17 -13.20 5.28
N VAL A 143 -17.98 -12.59 4.45
CA VAL A 143 -18.71 -11.36 4.79
C VAL A 143 -20.00 -11.74 5.50
N LEU A 144 -20.19 -11.19 6.69
CA LEU A 144 -21.36 -11.49 7.54
C LEU A 144 -22.30 -10.28 7.58
N ASN A 145 -23.59 -10.53 7.38
CA ASN A 145 -24.61 -9.50 7.55
C ASN A 145 -24.63 -8.98 8.99
N GLY A 146 -24.73 -7.65 9.15
CA GLY A 146 -24.72 -6.99 10.44
C GLY A 146 -23.34 -6.73 11.06
N GLN A 147 -22.28 -7.23 10.43
CA GLN A 147 -20.90 -6.93 10.82
C GLN A 147 -20.42 -5.64 10.12
N THR A 148 -19.76 -4.77 10.86
CA THR A 148 -19.07 -3.61 10.28
C THR A 148 -17.70 -4.02 9.77
N TYR A 149 -17.42 -3.66 8.51
CA TYR A 149 -16.11 -3.82 7.88
C TYR A 149 -15.58 -2.49 7.38
N TYR A 150 -14.28 -2.33 7.44
CA TYR A 150 -13.53 -1.22 6.87
C TYR A 150 -12.71 -1.75 5.70
N TYR A 151 -12.75 -1.03 4.58
CA TYR A 151 -12.00 -1.37 3.38
C TYR A 151 -11.06 -0.25 3.00
N ALA A 152 -9.87 -0.62 2.56
CA ALA A 152 -8.95 0.27 1.89
C ALA A 152 -8.53 -0.36 0.58
N VAL A 153 -8.66 0.36 -0.51
CA VAL A 153 -7.98 0.07 -1.77
C VAL A 153 -6.77 0.99 -1.82
N VAL A 154 -5.62 0.39 -1.83
CA VAL A 154 -4.33 1.07 -1.70
C VAL A 154 -3.59 0.94 -3.02
N SER A 155 -3.20 2.07 -3.58
CA SER A 155 -2.28 2.14 -4.71
C SER A 155 -0.85 1.97 -4.23
N TYR A 156 0.00 1.35 -5.03
CA TYR A 156 1.42 1.19 -4.74
C TYR A 156 2.27 1.34 -5.99
N ASP A 157 3.53 1.70 -5.80
CA ASP A 157 4.55 1.84 -6.81
C ASP A 157 5.51 0.64 -6.84
N HIS A 158 6.33 0.53 -7.87
CA HIS A 158 7.39 -0.50 -7.94
C HIS A 158 8.69 -0.04 -7.28
N GLY A 159 8.79 1.22 -6.83
CA GLY A 159 10.02 1.81 -6.33
C GLY A 159 11.06 2.02 -7.42
N SER A 160 12.30 2.27 -7.01
CA SER A 160 13.42 2.48 -7.94
C SER A 160 14.66 1.73 -7.49
N GLU A 161 15.11 0.79 -8.30
CA GLU A 161 16.36 0.07 -8.05
C GLU A 161 17.59 0.99 -8.20
N GLU A 162 17.57 1.88 -9.18
CA GLU A 162 18.67 2.84 -9.43
C GLU A 162 18.85 3.80 -8.24
N LEU A 163 17.75 4.29 -7.68
CA LEU A 163 17.76 5.23 -6.56
C LEU A 163 17.70 4.51 -5.19
N GLN A 164 17.67 3.18 -5.17
CA GLN A 164 17.51 2.36 -3.95
C GLN A 164 16.28 2.75 -3.12
N ILE A 165 15.19 3.10 -3.79
CA ILE A 165 13.90 3.43 -3.18
C ILE A 165 13.02 2.18 -3.18
N PRO A 166 12.60 1.68 -2.00
CA PRO A 166 11.69 0.54 -1.94
C PRO A 166 10.27 0.95 -2.36
N PRO A 167 9.46 0.00 -2.85
CA PRO A 167 8.04 0.23 -3.12
C PRO A 167 7.30 0.83 -1.94
N SER A 168 6.34 1.69 -2.23
CA SER A 168 5.53 2.36 -1.22
C SER A 168 4.03 2.26 -1.51
N GLU A 169 3.22 2.30 -0.46
CA GLU A 169 1.77 2.29 -0.54
C GLU A 169 1.18 3.63 -0.11
N CYS A 170 0.11 4.08 -0.76
CA CYS A 170 -0.67 5.20 -0.24
C CYS A 170 -1.31 4.86 1.12
N SER A 171 -1.79 5.87 1.84
CA SER A 171 -2.35 5.66 3.17
C SER A 171 -3.62 4.82 3.14
N LYS A 172 -3.68 3.80 3.99
CA LYS A 172 -4.89 2.99 4.25
C LYS A 172 -5.69 3.49 5.46
N ALA A 173 -5.20 4.50 6.16
CA ALA A 173 -5.84 4.98 7.37
C ALA A 173 -7.20 5.63 7.07
N ILE A 174 -8.20 5.25 7.87
CA ILE A 174 -9.52 5.86 7.89
C ILE A 174 -9.58 6.73 9.15
N THR A 175 -9.77 8.02 8.97
CA THR A 175 -9.90 8.96 10.09
C THR A 175 -11.31 8.88 10.66
N VAL A 176 -11.41 8.73 11.97
CA VAL A 176 -12.69 8.70 12.69
C VAL A 176 -12.76 9.91 13.62
N ASN A 177 -13.85 10.64 13.57
CA ASN A 177 -14.10 11.72 14.51
C ASN A 177 -14.21 11.13 15.93
N PRO A 178 -13.35 11.51 16.87
CA PRO A 178 -13.33 10.89 18.21
C PRO A 178 -14.55 11.23 19.05
N THR A 179 -15.32 12.26 18.67
CA THR A 179 -16.50 12.72 19.41
C THR A 179 -17.79 12.12 18.86
N THR A 180 -17.94 12.07 17.53
CA THR A 180 -19.17 11.59 16.89
C THR A 180 -19.08 10.14 16.43
N ASN A 181 -17.87 9.57 16.40
CA ASN A 181 -17.56 8.25 15.86
C ASN A 181 -17.89 8.10 14.35
N GLU A 182 -18.06 9.24 13.67
CA GLU A 182 -18.29 9.26 12.22
C GLU A 182 -16.96 9.23 11.46
N LEU A 183 -16.99 8.62 10.29
CA LEU A 183 -15.85 8.63 9.37
C LEU A 183 -15.63 10.05 8.85
N ILE A 184 -14.40 10.53 8.92
CA ILE A 184 -13.97 11.73 8.23
C ILE A 184 -13.49 11.24 6.86
N ILE A 185 -14.25 11.59 5.83
CA ILE A 185 -13.88 11.33 4.45
C ILE A 185 -13.12 12.57 3.99
N ASP A 186 -11.81 12.42 3.79
CA ASP A 186 -10.95 13.43 3.18
C ASP A 186 -11.07 13.37 1.66
#